data_8fa93f0ec8b8f9f0259091be0eade994
#
_entry.id   8fa93f0ec8b8f9f0259091be0eade994
#
_cell.length_a   1.000
_cell.length_b   1.000
_cell.length_c   1.000
_cell.angle_alpha   90.00
_cell.angle_beta   90.00
_cell.angle_gamma   90.00
#
_symmetry.space_group_name_H-M   'P 1'
#
loop_
_entity.id
_entity.type
_entity.pdbx_description
1 polymer ?
#
loop_
_entity_poly.entity_id
_entity_poly.type
_entity_poly.pdbx_seq_one_letter_code
_entity_poly.pdbx_strand_id
1 'polypeptide(L)'
;LIVTGRTSAKKSGLYDRVVAKLDAAHIGHVLFDQVDANPLTTTALDGAALAKSENCDMVIAIGGGSIMDCAKGIAFMAVNEGDINDYIFIRKVSDNALPLIVIPTTCGTGSEGNGFGVLTNPETGDKKSLRCNAIVPKVSIVDPAVMGTMPPHVLASVGFDALCHNIEAYTSKTAQPFTDAL
;
A
#
# COMPACT_ATOMS: atom_id res chain seq x y z
N LEU A 1 -13.42 -0.75 -1.49
CA LEU A 1 -12.73 -1.89 -0.84
C LEU A 1 -11.85 -1.38 0.30
N ILE A 2 -11.95 -1.99 1.50
CA ILE A 2 -11.02 -1.76 2.60
C ILE A 2 -9.99 -2.89 2.59
N VAL A 3 -8.69 -2.55 2.56
CA VAL A 3 -7.57 -3.51 2.54
C VAL A 3 -6.80 -3.43 3.84
N THR A 4 -6.64 -4.56 4.52
CA THR A 4 -5.91 -4.65 5.80
C THR A 4 -5.07 -5.93 5.86
N GLY A 5 -4.19 -6.01 6.86
CA GLY A 5 -3.64 -7.28 7.31
C GLY A 5 -4.63 -8.04 8.19
N ARG A 6 -4.31 -9.31 8.49
CA ARG A 6 -5.24 -10.23 9.19
C ARG A 6 -5.70 -9.75 10.56
N THR A 7 -4.85 -9.04 11.32
CA THR A 7 -5.13 -8.82 12.75
C THR A 7 -4.88 -7.41 13.28
N SER A 8 -3.82 -6.71 12.84
CA SER A 8 -3.35 -5.49 13.51
C SER A 8 -4.37 -4.34 13.48
N ALA A 9 -4.93 -4.04 12.32
CA ALA A 9 -5.92 -2.97 12.17
C ALA A 9 -7.20 -3.23 12.98
N LYS A 10 -7.61 -4.51 13.13
CA LYS A 10 -8.75 -4.92 13.95
C LYS A 10 -8.42 -4.83 15.44
N LYS A 11 -7.28 -5.40 15.86
CA LYS A 11 -6.86 -5.39 17.28
C LYS A 11 -6.64 -3.99 17.84
N SER A 12 -6.18 -3.04 17.02
CA SER A 12 -6.02 -1.64 17.43
C SER A 12 -7.34 -0.85 17.45
N GLY A 13 -8.45 -1.43 16.97
CA GLY A 13 -9.72 -0.76 16.80
C GLY A 13 -9.76 0.26 15.64
N LEU A 14 -8.66 0.40 14.88
CA LEU A 14 -8.60 1.37 13.78
C LEU A 14 -9.55 1.01 12.64
N TYR A 15 -9.66 -0.30 12.32
CA TYR A 15 -10.62 -0.78 11.34
C TYR A 15 -12.05 -0.39 11.71
N ASP A 16 -12.47 -0.66 12.95
CA ASP A 16 -13.84 -0.35 13.42
C ASP A 16 -14.12 1.16 13.38
N ARG A 17 -13.12 1.99 13.72
CA ARG A 17 -13.23 3.45 13.63
C ARG A 17 -13.43 3.93 12.19
N VAL A 18 -12.75 3.32 11.21
CA VAL A 18 -12.92 3.65 9.78
C VAL A 18 -14.29 3.21 9.31
N VAL A 19 -14.69 1.96 9.60
CA VAL A 19 -16.02 1.43 9.24
C VAL A 19 -17.14 2.30 9.80
N ALA A 20 -17.09 2.67 11.08
CA ALA A 20 -18.10 3.53 11.68
C ALA A 20 -18.23 4.90 10.99
N LYS A 21 -17.14 5.43 10.43
CA LYS A 21 -17.16 6.68 9.66
C LYS A 21 -17.77 6.49 8.26
N LEU A 22 -17.50 5.38 7.60
CA LEU A 22 -18.10 5.04 6.31
C LEU A 22 -19.60 4.80 6.46
N ASP A 23 -20.01 4.06 7.48
CA ASP A 23 -21.43 3.80 7.79
C ASP A 23 -22.20 5.10 8.08
N ALA A 24 -21.60 5.99 8.89
CA ALA A 24 -22.18 7.30 9.18
C ALA A 24 -22.33 8.19 7.93
N ALA A 25 -21.48 7.97 6.93
CA ALA A 25 -21.53 8.66 5.64
C ALA A 25 -22.36 7.88 4.58
N HIS A 26 -22.98 6.76 4.95
CA HIS A 26 -23.72 5.86 4.05
C HIS A 26 -22.89 5.36 2.86
N ILE A 27 -21.58 5.11 3.08
CA ILE A 27 -20.67 4.58 2.07
C ILE A 27 -20.60 3.07 2.23
N GLY A 28 -21.06 2.34 1.21
CA GLY A 28 -20.92 0.88 1.15
C GLY A 28 -19.45 0.47 1.12
N HIS A 29 -19.13 -0.63 1.83
CA HIS A 29 -17.75 -1.10 1.88
C HIS A 29 -17.68 -2.63 1.99
N VAL A 30 -16.58 -3.19 1.52
CA VAL A 30 -16.25 -4.62 1.66
C VAL A 30 -14.81 -4.73 2.15
N LEU A 31 -14.51 -5.76 2.94
CA LEU A 31 -13.20 -5.99 3.56
C LEU A 31 -12.40 -7.05 2.79
N PHE A 32 -11.13 -6.73 2.53
CA PHE A 32 -10.09 -7.67 2.14
C PHE A 32 -8.97 -7.65 3.18
N ASP A 33 -8.86 -8.68 4.02
CA ASP A 33 -7.97 -8.75 5.18
C ASP A 33 -6.87 -9.84 5.07
N GLN A 34 -6.56 -10.26 3.85
CA GLN A 34 -5.66 -11.38 3.59
C GLN A 34 -4.21 -10.98 3.28
N VAL A 35 -3.86 -9.71 3.51
CA VAL A 35 -2.52 -9.25 3.20
C VAL A 35 -1.54 -9.62 4.31
N ASP A 36 -0.51 -10.37 3.95
CA ASP A 36 0.62 -10.71 4.81
C ASP A 36 1.84 -9.80 4.53
N ALA A 37 2.88 -9.90 5.36
CA ALA A 37 4.15 -9.23 5.11
C ALA A 37 4.77 -9.72 3.78
N ASN A 38 5.42 -8.81 3.03
CA ASN A 38 5.92 -9.07 1.68
C ASN A 38 4.83 -9.62 0.75
N PRO A 39 3.83 -8.79 0.41
CA PRO A 39 2.62 -9.24 -0.28
C PRO A 39 2.93 -9.87 -1.63
N LEU A 40 2.18 -10.92 -1.95
CA LEU A 40 2.31 -11.65 -3.20
C LEU A 40 1.53 -10.96 -4.32
N THR A 41 1.99 -11.14 -5.55
CA THR A 41 1.24 -10.72 -6.75
C THR A 41 -0.12 -11.41 -6.81
N THR A 42 -0.22 -12.67 -6.41
CA THR A 42 -1.49 -13.42 -6.33
C THR A 42 -2.46 -12.81 -5.32
N THR A 43 -1.97 -12.40 -4.13
CA THR A 43 -2.83 -11.71 -3.14
C THR A 43 -3.41 -10.40 -3.68
N ALA A 44 -2.61 -9.64 -4.46
CA ALA A 44 -3.11 -8.43 -5.10
C ALA A 44 -4.17 -8.74 -6.17
N LEU A 45 -4.01 -9.82 -6.95
CA LEU A 45 -4.99 -10.26 -7.93
C LEU A 45 -6.30 -10.73 -7.28
N ASP A 46 -6.23 -11.45 -6.15
CA ASP A 46 -7.42 -11.87 -5.40
C ASP A 46 -8.21 -10.66 -4.87
N GLY A 47 -7.51 -9.67 -4.32
CA GLY A 47 -8.13 -8.42 -3.89
C GLY A 47 -8.73 -7.61 -5.04
N ALA A 48 -8.08 -7.61 -6.22
CA ALA A 48 -8.60 -6.96 -7.42
C ALA A 48 -9.85 -7.67 -7.96
N ALA A 49 -9.88 -8.99 -7.91
CA ALA A 49 -11.06 -9.78 -8.27
C ALA A 49 -12.25 -9.46 -7.36
N LEU A 50 -12.02 -9.37 -6.05
CA LEU A 50 -13.03 -8.94 -5.10
C LEU A 50 -13.51 -7.51 -5.38
N ALA A 51 -12.58 -6.56 -5.63
CA ALA A 51 -12.95 -5.19 -5.97
C ALA A 51 -13.86 -5.11 -7.21
N LYS A 52 -13.57 -5.93 -8.24
CA LYS A 52 -14.39 -6.03 -9.46
C LYS A 52 -15.77 -6.62 -9.19
N SER A 53 -15.84 -7.75 -8.47
CA SER A 53 -17.12 -8.44 -8.18
C SER A 53 -18.08 -7.60 -7.34
N GLU A 54 -17.53 -6.80 -6.42
CA GLU A 54 -18.29 -5.92 -5.54
C GLU A 54 -18.48 -4.49 -6.10
N ASN A 55 -18.04 -4.26 -7.36
CA ASN A 55 -18.11 -2.97 -8.03
C ASN A 55 -17.51 -1.82 -7.20
N CYS A 56 -16.37 -2.07 -6.55
CA CYS A 56 -15.69 -1.04 -5.78
C CYS A 56 -15.11 0.03 -6.70
N ASP A 57 -15.34 1.29 -6.35
CA ASP A 57 -14.88 2.47 -7.08
C ASP A 57 -13.67 3.15 -6.42
N MET A 58 -13.27 2.69 -5.23
CA MET A 58 -12.07 3.15 -4.53
C MET A 58 -11.48 2.06 -3.62
N VAL A 59 -10.23 2.24 -3.22
CA VAL A 59 -9.52 1.38 -2.27
C VAL A 59 -9.07 2.21 -1.06
N ILE A 60 -9.28 1.68 0.15
CA ILE A 60 -8.78 2.25 1.41
C ILE A 60 -7.83 1.24 2.02
N ALA A 61 -6.55 1.59 2.18
CA ALA A 61 -5.56 0.74 2.83
C ALA A 61 -5.33 1.18 4.28
N ILE A 62 -5.44 0.24 5.23
CA ILE A 62 -5.20 0.48 6.66
C ILE A 62 -4.07 -0.44 7.10
N GLY A 63 -2.86 0.08 7.25
CA GLY A 63 -1.72 -0.75 7.65
C GLY A 63 -0.35 -0.17 7.32
N GLY A 64 0.68 -0.98 7.45
CA GLY A 64 2.04 -0.61 7.08
C GLY A 64 2.32 -0.73 5.58
N GLY A 65 3.59 -0.59 5.19
CA GLY A 65 4.05 -0.61 3.80
C GLY A 65 3.52 -1.78 2.98
N SER A 66 3.59 -3.01 3.53
CA SER A 66 3.08 -4.21 2.85
C SER A 66 1.59 -4.12 2.49
N ILE A 67 0.78 -3.54 3.38
CA ILE A 67 -0.65 -3.38 3.14
C ILE A 67 -0.88 -2.32 2.05
N MET A 68 -0.17 -1.20 2.12
CA MET A 68 -0.26 -0.13 1.14
C MET A 68 0.21 -0.60 -0.24
N ASP A 69 1.31 -1.33 -0.31
CA ASP A 69 1.84 -1.88 -1.56
C ASP A 69 0.89 -2.88 -2.22
N CYS A 70 0.30 -3.78 -1.41
CA CYS A 70 -0.73 -4.70 -1.91
C CYS A 70 -1.96 -3.93 -2.42
N ALA A 71 -2.43 -2.94 -1.65
CA ALA A 71 -3.58 -2.12 -2.03
C ALA A 71 -3.34 -1.33 -3.33
N LYS A 72 -2.12 -0.89 -3.59
CA LYS A 72 -1.72 -0.29 -4.88
C LYS A 72 -1.85 -1.29 -6.03
N GLY A 73 -1.37 -2.52 -5.82
CA GLY A 73 -1.54 -3.61 -6.79
C GLY A 73 -3.01 -3.94 -7.04
N ILE A 74 -3.83 -3.99 -5.99
CA ILE A 74 -5.28 -4.19 -6.07
C ILE A 74 -5.94 -3.06 -6.86
N ALA A 75 -5.69 -1.81 -6.48
CA ALA A 75 -6.27 -0.63 -7.14
C ALA A 75 -5.92 -0.57 -8.63
N PHE A 76 -4.68 -0.96 -8.97
CA PHE A 76 -4.21 -1.03 -10.36
C PHE A 76 -4.91 -2.16 -11.13
N MET A 77 -4.89 -3.39 -10.61
CA MET A 77 -5.45 -4.55 -11.32
C MET A 77 -6.98 -4.59 -11.32
N ALA A 78 -7.64 -3.82 -10.48
CA ALA A 78 -9.09 -3.67 -10.52
C ALA A 78 -9.60 -3.05 -11.84
N VAL A 79 -8.77 -2.25 -12.53
CA VAL A 79 -9.13 -1.56 -13.78
C VAL A 79 -8.21 -1.89 -14.97
N ASN A 80 -7.24 -2.78 -14.76
CA ASN A 80 -6.35 -3.25 -15.82
C ASN A 80 -6.51 -4.76 -16.03
N GLU A 81 -6.23 -5.23 -17.25
CA GLU A 81 -6.37 -6.62 -17.64
C GLU A 81 -5.01 -7.31 -17.80
N GLY A 82 -5.01 -8.64 -17.65
CA GLY A 82 -3.83 -9.47 -17.86
C GLY A 82 -3.06 -9.75 -16.58
N ASP A 83 -1.78 -10.09 -16.72
CA ASP A 83 -0.92 -10.44 -15.60
C ASP A 83 -0.22 -9.19 -15.03
N ILE A 84 -0.29 -9.00 -13.72
CA ILE A 84 0.39 -7.92 -13.01
C ILE A 84 1.91 -7.95 -13.23
N ASN A 85 2.49 -9.13 -13.45
CA ASN A 85 3.91 -9.28 -13.74
C ASN A 85 4.32 -8.62 -15.07
N ASP A 86 3.42 -8.53 -16.05
CA ASP A 86 3.71 -7.81 -17.29
C ASP A 86 3.92 -6.32 -17.05
N TYR A 87 3.20 -5.74 -16.09
CA TYR A 87 3.34 -4.34 -15.70
C TYR A 87 4.56 -4.11 -14.80
N ILE A 88 4.81 -5.01 -13.85
CA ILE A 88 6.00 -4.96 -12.98
C ILE A 88 7.29 -5.02 -13.81
N PHE A 89 7.33 -5.85 -14.85
CA PHE A 89 8.48 -5.96 -15.76
C PHE A 89 8.45 -4.97 -16.94
N ILE A 90 7.53 -4.01 -16.93
CA ILE A 90 7.40 -2.93 -17.93
C ILE A 90 7.19 -3.48 -19.36
N ARG A 91 6.61 -4.66 -19.50
CA ARG A 91 6.16 -5.21 -20.79
C ARG A 91 4.85 -4.57 -21.25
N LYS A 92 4.06 -4.12 -20.27
CA LYS A 92 2.85 -3.32 -20.46
C LYS A 92 2.92 -2.07 -19.58
N VAL A 93 2.26 -1.00 -20.00
CA VAL A 93 2.16 0.26 -19.26
C VAL A 93 0.71 0.67 -19.19
N SER A 94 0.30 1.19 -18.03
CA SER A 94 -1.01 1.80 -17.83
C SER A 94 -0.91 2.90 -16.78
N ASP A 95 -1.67 3.97 -16.99
CA ASP A 95 -1.81 5.08 -16.04
C ASP A 95 -3.21 5.08 -15.37
N ASN A 96 -3.87 3.92 -15.32
CA ASN A 96 -5.19 3.76 -14.72
C ASN A 96 -5.10 2.96 -13.41
N ALA A 97 -5.75 3.45 -12.38
CA ALA A 97 -5.98 2.74 -11.12
C ALA A 97 -7.24 3.27 -10.45
N LEU A 98 -7.87 2.49 -9.58
CA LEU A 98 -8.88 3.02 -8.67
C LEU A 98 -8.24 4.06 -7.74
N PRO A 99 -8.98 5.12 -7.36
CA PRO A 99 -8.53 6.04 -6.33
C PRO A 99 -8.14 5.32 -5.05
N LEU A 100 -7.00 5.70 -4.47
CA LEU A 100 -6.45 5.06 -3.28
C LEU A 100 -6.36 6.07 -2.13
N ILE A 101 -6.92 5.70 -0.98
CA ILE A 101 -6.73 6.37 0.31
C ILE A 101 -5.89 5.45 1.18
N VAL A 102 -4.89 5.98 1.88
CA VAL A 102 -4.05 5.19 2.78
C VAL A 102 -4.02 5.78 4.19
N ILE A 103 -4.03 4.88 5.17
CA ILE A 103 -3.91 5.19 6.61
C ILE A 103 -2.72 4.39 7.12
N PRO A 104 -1.48 4.93 7.03
CA PRO A 104 -0.28 4.22 7.46
C PRO A 104 -0.27 4.00 8.97
N THR A 105 0.09 2.79 9.38
CA THR A 105 0.28 2.43 10.80
C THR A 105 1.74 2.19 11.16
N THR A 106 2.65 2.41 10.21
CA THR A 106 4.11 2.36 10.37
C THR A 106 4.73 3.57 9.67
N CYS A 107 5.93 3.96 10.08
CA CYS A 107 6.71 5.04 9.47
C CYS A 107 8.08 4.49 9.06
N GLY A 108 8.37 4.40 7.77
CA GLY A 108 9.64 3.85 7.24
C GLY A 108 9.63 3.77 5.72
N THR A 109 8.68 3.05 5.15
CA THR A 109 8.65 2.77 3.72
C THR A 109 8.34 3.97 2.83
N GLY A 110 7.65 5.00 3.36
CA GLY A 110 7.17 6.14 2.57
C GLY A 110 6.15 5.76 1.48
N SER A 111 5.55 4.56 1.56
CA SER A 111 4.62 4.09 0.54
C SER A 111 3.38 4.97 0.43
N GLU A 112 3.04 5.72 1.47
CA GLU A 112 1.94 6.69 1.48
C GLU A 112 2.18 7.90 0.55
N GLY A 113 3.43 8.16 0.15
CA GLY A 113 3.80 9.33 -0.66
C GLY A 113 4.26 9.04 -2.08
N ASN A 114 4.27 7.78 -2.52
CA ASN A 114 4.89 7.41 -3.79
C ASN A 114 4.03 6.50 -4.67
N GLY A 115 4.42 6.36 -5.93
CA GLY A 115 3.79 5.49 -6.95
C GLY A 115 4.48 4.14 -7.12
N PHE A 116 5.02 3.56 -6.04
CA PHE A 116 5.64 2.24 -6.02
C PHE A 116 4.83 1.27 -5.18
N GLY A 117 4.59 0.07 -5.68
CA GLY A 117 4.00 -1.04 -4.94
C GLY A 117 4.89 -2.26 -5.06
N VAL A 118 5.58 -2.64 -3.98
CA VAL A 118 6.52 -3.76 -3.97
C VAL A 118 5.78 -5.06 -3.74
N LEU A 119 5.81 -5.95 -4.73
CA LEU A 119 5.13 -7.24 -4.71
C LEU A 119 6.11 -8.36 -4.99
N THR A 120 5.84 -9.54 -4.41
CA THR A 120 6.63 -10.75 -4.63
C THR A 120 5.89 -11.68 -5.58
N ASN A 121 6.56 -12.10 -6.66
CA ASN A 121 6.04 -13.18 -7.50
C ASN A 121 6.31 -14.52 -6.81
N PRO A 122 5.28 -15.30 -6.44
CA PRO A 122 5.46 -16.56 -5.72
C PRO A 122 6.13 -17.67 -6.56
N GLU A 123 6.06 -17.59 -7.90
CA GLU A 123 6.63 -18.59 -8.80
C GLU A 123 8.15 -18.44 -8.95
N THR A 124 8.64 -17.19 -9.01
CA THR A 124 10.05 -16.89 -9.25
C THR A 124 10.80 -16.45 -7.99
N GLY A 125 10.08 -16.06 -6.94
CA GLY A 125 10.65 -15.42 -5.75
C GLY A 125 11.09 -13.97 -5.98
N ASP A 126 10.92 -13.41 -7.18
CA ASP A 126 11.27 -12.02 -7.48
C ASP A 126 10.41 -11.05 -6.68
N LYS A 127 11.07 -10.14 -5.96
CA LYS A 127 10.43 -9.02 -5.27
C LYS A 127 10.73 -7.73 -6.01
N LYS A 128 9.74 -7.16 -6.68
CA LYS A 128 9.89 -6.00 -7.57
C LYS A 128 8.74 -5.02 -7.42
N SER A 129 8.95 -3.80 -7.88
CA SER A 129 7.98 -2.71 -7.78
C SER A 129 7.13 -2.59 -9.04
N LEU A 130 5.81 -2.64 -8.86
CA LEU A 130 4.88 -1.98 -9.79
C LEU A 130 5.11 -0.47 -9.70
N ARG A 131 5.28 0.21 -10.83
CA ARG A 131 5.57 1.66 -10.90
C ARG A 131 4.55 2.34 -11.78
N CYS A 132 3.76 3.23 -11.20
CA CYS A 132 2.74 3.97 -11.95
C CYS A 132 2.33 5.21 -11.16
N ASN A 133 2.17 6.35 -11.83
CA ASN A 133 1.67 7.56 -11.18
C ASN A 133 0.22 7.42 -10.70
N ALA A 134 -0.57 6.59 -11.35
CA ALA A 134 -1.96 6.36 -10.98
C ALA A 134 -2.13 5.73 -9.60
N ILE A 135 -1.13 4.95 -9.12
CA ILE A 135 -1.16 4.32 -7.79
C ILE A 135 -0.58 5.19 -6.67
N VAL A 136 -0.17 6.42 -6.96
CA VAL A 136 0.09 7.40 -5.90
C VAL A 136 -1.21 7.64 -5.13
N PRO A 137 -1.22 7.49 -3.80
CA PRO A 137 -2.42 7.71 -3.01
C PRO A 137 -3.00 9.11 -3.25
N LYS A 138 -4.30 9.20 -3.45
CA LYS A 138 -5.00 10.50 -3.58
C LYS A 138 -5.10 11.21 -2.25
N VAL A 139 -5.18 10.42 -1.16
CA VAL A 139 -5.19 10.93 0.22
C VAL A 139 -4.35 10.00 1.08
N SER A 140 -3.46 10.58 1.88
CA SER A 140 -2.69 9.88 2.91
C SER A 140 -3.02 10.48 4.27
N ILE A 141 -3.68 9.70 5.13
CA ILE A 141 -4.06 10.12 6.48
C ILE A 141 -2.94 9.70 7.43
N VAL A 142 -1.94 10.55 7.56
CA VAL A 142 -0.75 10.31 8.39
C VAL A 142 -1.02 10.86 9.79
N ASP A 143 -1.45 9.98 10.70
CA ASP A 143 -1.72 10.30 12.10
C ASP A 143 -0.72 9.53 13.00
N PRO A 144 0.22 10.22 13.65
CA PRO A 144 1.19 9.57 14.55
C PRO A 144 0.55 8.76 15.68
N ALA A 145 -0.67 9.13 16.11
CA ALA A 145 -1.38 8.40 17.17
C ALA A 145 -1.70 6.96 16.80
N VAL A 146 -1.96 6.66 15.53
CA VAL A 146 -2.24 5.28 15.09
C VAL A 146 -0.97 4.43 14.98
N MET A 147 0.21 5.06 14.97
CA MET A 147 1.51 4.39 14.92
C MET A 147 2.02 4.00 16.31
N GLY A 148 1.47 4.57 17.37
CA GLY A 148 1.88 4.33 18.76
C GLY A 148 1.67 2.89 19.26
N THR A 149 0.97 2.07 18.51
CA THR A 149 0.74 0.64 18.83
C THR A 149 1.76 -0.30 18.18
N MET A 150 2.77 0.22 17.47
CA MET A 150 3.81 -0.61 16.87
C MET A 150 4.59 -1.39 17.94
N PRO A 151 4.78 -2.71 17.77
CA PRO A 151 5.71 -3.46 18.62
C PRO A 151 7.15 -2.91 18.48
N PRO A 152 7.97 -2.95 19.54
CA PRO A 152 9.33 -2.40 19.52
C PRO A 152 10.21 -2.92 18.38
N HIS A 153 10.12 -4.21 18.04
CA HIS A 153 10.88 -4.80 16.93
C HIS A 153 10.44 -4.26 15.56
N VAL A 154 9.14 -3.97 15.38
CA VAL A 154 8.64 -3.33 14.16
C VAL A 154 9.13 -1.89 14.08
N LEU A 155 9.03 -1.14 15.19
CA LEU A 155 9.53 0.24 15.25
C LEU A 155 11.02 0.32 14.91
N ALA A 156 11.83 -0.59 15.45
CA ALA A 156 13.26 -0.66 15.14
C ALA A 156 13.52 -0.93 13.65
N SER A 157 12.79 -1.89 13.07
CA SER A 157 12.93 -2.25 11.65
C SER A 157 12.53 -1.11 10.72
N VAL A 158 11.37 -0.48 10.94
CA VAL A 158 10.90 0.60 10.06
C VAL A 158 11.69 1.89 10.28
N GLY A 159 12.19 2.14 11.50
CA GLY A 159 13.08 3.27 11.77
C GLY A 159 14.43 3.13 11.07
N PHE A 160 14.99 1.92 11.05
CA PHE A 160 16.22 1.63 10.29
C PHE A 160 15.99 1.72 8.78
N ASP A 161 14.83 1.25 8.29
CA ASP A 161 14.42 1.38 6.90
C ASP A 161 14.35 2.86 6.46
N ALA A 162 13.73 3.71 7.29
CA ALA A 162 13.71 5.16 7.05
C ALA A 162 15.13 5.77 7.00
N LEU A 163 16.02 5.35 7.90
CA LEU A 163 17.41 5.79 7.88
C LEU A 163 18.13 5.37 6.60
N CYS A 164 17.94 4.11 6.16
CA CYS A 164 18.50 3.62 4.91
C CYS A 164 18.02 4.42 3.70
N HIS A 165 16.72 4.69 3.61
CA HIS A 165 16.15 5.49 2.53
C HIS A 165 16.75 6.91 2.47
N ASN A 166 16.95 7.55 3.63
CA ASN A 166 17.59 8.88 3.69
C ASN A 166 19.06 8.83 3.26
N ILE A 167 19.82 7.82 3.70
CA ILE A 167 21.21 7.63 3.30
C ILE A 167 21.28 7.37 1.78
N GLU A 168 20.42 6.52 1.25
CA GLU A 168 20.36 6.21 -0.19
C GLU A 168 20.02 7.45 -1.00
N ALA A 169 19.05 8.26 -0.58
CA ALA A 169 18.70 9.50 -1.25
C ALA A 169 19.89 10.47 -1.26
N TYR A 170 20.54 10.67 -0.12
CA TYR A 170 21.68 11.58 0.04
C TYR A 170 22.90 11.15 -0.78
N THR A 171 23.16 9.86 -0.89
CA THR A 171 24.32 9.31 -1.64
C THR A 171 24.01 8.99 -3.11
N SER A 172 22.76 9.19 -3.55
CA SER A 172 22.32 8.92 -4.91
C SER A 172 23.04 9.82 -5.93
N LYS A 173 23.27 9.30 -7.13
CA LYS A 173 23.74 10.12 -8.26
C LYS A 173 22.76 11.22 -8.69
N THR A 174 21.50 11.11 -8.26
CA THR A 174 20.44 12.09 -8.52
C THR A 174 20.16 13.01 -7.34
N ALA A 175 21.01 12.94 -6.28
CA ALA A 175 20.92 13.82 -5.13
C ALA A 175 21.01 15.31 -5.54
N GLN A 176 20.23 16.14 -4.92
CA GLN A 176 20.15 17.59 -5.20
C GLN A 176 20.08 18.37 -3.89
N PRO A 177 20.60 19.58 -3.84
CA PRO A 177 20.59 20.40 -2.62
C PRO A 177 19.21 20.55 -1.96
N PHE A 178 18.15 20.54 -2.76
CA PHE A 178 16.77 20.60 -2.25
C PHE A 178 16.37 19.31 -1.55
N THR A 179 16.67 18.14 -2.13
CA THR A 179 16.37 16.84 -1.54
C THR A 179 17.27 16.51 -0.36
N ASP A 180 18.49 17.06 -0.33
CA ASP A 180 19.45 16.85 0.77
C ASP A 180 19.09 17.67 2.02
N ALA A 181 18.24 18.69 1.86
CA ALA A 181 17.77 19.55 2.95
C ALA A 181 16.47 19.03 3.63
N LEU A 182 15.81 18.02 3.06
CA LEU A 182 14.60 17.38 3.57
C LEU A 182 14.94 16.17 4.44
#